data_cc9e511773d292a71f3945225813a121
#
_entry.id   cc9e511773d292a71f3945225813a121
#
_cell.length_a   1.000
_cell.length_b   1.000
_cell.length_c   1.000
_cell.angle_alpha   90.00
_cell.angle_beta   90.00
_cell.angle_gamma   90.00
#
_symmetry.space_group_name_H-M   'P 1'
#
loop_
_entity.id
_entity.type
_entity.pdbx_description
1 polymer ?
#
loop_
_entity_poly.entity_id
_entity_poly.type
_entity_poly.pdbx_seq_one_letter_code
_entity_poly.pdbx_strand_id
1 'polypeptide(L)'
;MNKNSMLIEVNGKQYKRIPIKTKILTAEDNMLNIIRLKTKSIIQEKDIISISESPLAITQGRAIPVKDIKVSILANVLWRFVSKVEYGIGLRSPTSMQCAIDEVGNCRMLCAAFIGGLARLIGRRGKGDFYRIAGKQAALIDAATTSPVPPYKNCVIKGPKYPEIEAQKIKDSLGNECAVMDINDIGGCWMVGGSNGIDKKFMEEVMKDNPQGQGAELTPICLIREVK
;
A
#
# COMPACT_ATOMS: atom_id res chain seq x y z
N MET A 1 5.51 22.78 3.98
CA MET A 1 6.61 21.82 4.06
C MET A 1 7.04 21.48 2.64
N ASN A 2 8.35 21.51 2.35
CA ASN A 2 8.86 21.18 1.02
C ASN A 2 8.54 19.70 0.73
N LYS A 3 7.58 19.44 -0.15
CA LYS A 3 7.32 18.10 -0.69
C LYS A 3 8.65 17.60 -1.28
N ASN A 4 9.14 16.46 -0.81
CA ASN A 4 10.36 15.78 -1.25
C ASN A 4 11.69 16.24 -0.64
N SER A 5 11.73 16.73 0.58
CA SER A 5 13.02 16.83 1.27
C SER A 5 13.64 15.43 1.41
N MET A 6 14.83 15.23 0.82
CA MET A 6 15.57 13.98 0.98
C MET A 6 16.07 13.76 2.41
N LEU A 7 16.06 14.79 3.24
CA LEU A 7 16.44 14.76 4.64
C LEU A 7 15.21 14.97 5.52
N ILE A 8 15.12 14.19 6.58
CA ILE A 8 14.10 14.32 7.64
C ILE A 8 14.73 14.08 9.00
N GLU A 9 14.25 14.78 10.01
CA GLU A 9 14.60 14.53 11.39
C GLU A 9 13.53 13.69 12.08
N VAL A 10 13.94 12.60 12.71
CA VAL A 10 13.08 11.70 13.49
C VAL A 10 13.80 11.35 14.79
N ASN A 11 13.15 11.58 15.93
CA ASN A 11 13.73 11.30 17.26
C ASN A 11 15.11 11.93 17.50
N GLY A 12 15.32 13.17 17.01
CA GLY A 12 16.61 13.90 17.19
C GLY A 12 17.76 13.41 16.31
N LYS A 13 17.49 12.54 15.35
CA LYS A 13 18.46 12.06 14.37
C LYS A 13 18.04 12.43 12.95
N GLN A 14 18.99 12.70 12.09
CA GLN A 14 18.75 12.99 10.69
C GLN A 14 18.82 11.72 9.84
N TYR A 15 17.86 11.60 8.92
CA TYR A 15 17.80 10.49 7.97
C TYR A 15 17.75 11.01 6.54
N LYS A 16 18.58 10.42 5.68
CA LYS A 16 18.54 10.63 4.24
C LYS A 16 17.65 9.57 3.61
N ARG A 17 16.66 10.00 2.84
CA ARG A 17 15.76 9.13 2.08
C ARG A 17 16.19 9.16 0.61
N ILE A 18 16.41 7.97 0.03
CA ILE A 18 16.97 7.80 -1.32
C ILE A 18 15.96 6.99 -2.14
N PRO A 19 15.02 7.65 -2.85
CA PRO A 19 14.09 6.97 -3.75
C PRO A 19 14.84 6.36 -4.92
N ILE A 20 14.49 5.12 -5.26
CA ILE A 20 15.15 4.32 -6.30
C ILE A 20 14.21 4.15 -7.48
N LYS A 21 14.62 4.69 -8.62
CA LYS A 21 13.85 4.58 -9.85
C LYS A 21 13.96 3.19 -10.47
N THR A 22 12.82 2.65 -10.89
CA THR A 22 12.73 1.36 -11.58
C THR A 22 12.13 1.55 -12.98
N LYS A 23 12.05 0.47 -13.76
CA LYS A 23 11.11 0.38 -14.89
C LYS A 23 9.67 0.27 -14.35
N ILE A 24 8.68 0.30 -15.23
CA ILE A 24 7.31 -0.12 -14.89
C ILE A 24 7.37 -1.61 -14.52
N LEU A 25 6.96 -1.91 -13.28
CA LEU A 25 6.95 -3.29 -12.78
C LEU A 25 5.72 -4.04 -13.30
N THR A 26 5.86 -5.35 -13.48
CA THR A 26 4.81 -6.26 -13.97
C THR A 26 4.74 -7.52 -13.13
N ALA A 27 3.76 -8.37 -13.37
CA ALA A 27 3.62 -9.67 -12.70
C ALA A 27 4.77 -10.66 -13.02
N GLU A 28 5.59 -10.37 -14.03
CA GLU A 28 6.77 -11.16 -14.38
C GLU A 28 8.00 -10.76 -13.55
N ASP A 29 7.93 -9.62 -12.88
CA ASP A 29 9.04 -9.12 -12.07
C ASP A 29 9.03 -9.73 -10.66
N ASN A 30 10.21 -9.92 -10.11
CA ASN A 30 10.40 -10.30 -8.72
C ASN A 30 10.95 -9.12 -7.92
N MET A 31 10.22 -8.66 -6.92
CA MET A 31 10.58 -7.46 -6.15
C MET A 31 11.96 -7.57 -5.50
N LEU A 32 12.32 -8.71 -4.91
CA LEU A 32 13.64 -8.93 -4.31
C LEU A 32 14.77 -8.77 -5.33
N ASN A 33 14.59 -9.33 -6.53
CA ASN A 33 15.60 -9.22 -7.60
C ASN A 33 15.73 -7.77 -8.10
N ILE A 34 14.63 -7.03 -8.21
CA ILE A 34 14.65 -5.61 -8.57
C ILE A 34 15.38 -4.79 -7.50
N ILE A 35 15.09 -5.01 -6.22
CA ILE A 35 15.79 -4.32 -5.12
C ILE A 35 17.29 -4.63 -5.22
N ARG A 36 17.66 -5.91 -5.26
CA ARG A 36 19.07 -6.32 -5.35
C ARG A 36 19.81 -5.65 -6.51
N LEU A 37 19.21 -5.67 -7.71
CA LEU A 37 19.79 -5.08 -8.90
C LEU A 37 19.97 -3.57 -8.78
N LYS A 38 18.92 -2.88 -8.27
CA LYS A 38 18.89 -1.41 -8.25
C LYS A 38 19.64 -0.79 -7.09
N THR A 39 19.84 -1.53 -6.00
CA THR A 39 20.50 -0.99 -4.79
C THR A 39 21.93 -1.48 -4.61
N LYS A 40 22.41 -2.49 -5.36
CA LYS A 40 23.71 -3.15 -5.21
C LYS A 40 24.90 -2.21 -5.02
N SER A 41 24.92 -1.09 -5.72
CA SER A 41 26.06 -0.14 -5.70
C SER A 41 25.93 0.96 -4.65
N ILE A 42 24.77 1.07 -3.98
CA ILE A 42 24.46 2.21 -3.12
C ILE A 42 23.99 1.83 -1.72
N ILE A 43 23.47 0.61 -1.54
CA ILE A 43 22.97 0.13 -0.24
C ILE A 43 24.12 -0.04 0.76
N GLN A 44 23.87 0.35 2.02
CA GLN A 44 24.79 0.18 3.13
C GLN A 44 24.17 -0.73 4.20
N GLU A 45 25.00 -1.33 5.04
CA GLU A 45 24.61 -2.35 6.02
C GLU A 45 23.46 -1.93 6.95
N LYS A 46 23.38 -0.65 7.32
CA LYS A 46 22.37 -0.11 8.24
C LYS A 46 21.20 0.60 7.54
N ASP A 47 21.16 0.59 6.22
CA ASP A 47 20.04 1.16 5.50
C ASP A 47 18.77 0.34 5.77
N ILE A 48 17.64 1.03 5.86
CA ILE A 48 16.32 0.38 5.90
C ILE A 48 15.68 0.51 4.52
N ILE A 49 15.08 -0.56 4.03
CA ILE A 49 14.43 -0.62 2.73
C ILE A 49 12.93 -0.37 2.93
N SER A 50 12.39 0.66 2.28
CA SER A 50 10.95 0.88 2.15
C SER A 50 10.50 0.48 0.75
N ILE A 51 9.39 -0.26 0.66
CA ILE A 51 8.77 -0.69 -0.59
C ILE A 51 7.34 -0.17 -0.62
N SER A 52 6.93 0.44 -1.74
CA SER A 52 5.53 0.83 -1.94
C SER A 52 4.63 -0.40 -2.08
N GLU A 53 3.47 -0.34 -1.48
CA GLU A 53 2.48 -1.42 -1.38
C GLU A 53 1.98 -1.87 -2.76
N SER A 54 1.43 -0.96 -3.57
CA SER A 54 0.83 -1.29 -4.87
C SER A 54 1.84 -1.85 -5.88
N PRO A 55 3.09 -1.36 -6.01
CA PRO A 55 4.14 -2.01 -6.80
C PRO A 55 4.46 -3.44 -6.37
N LEU A 56 4.50 -3.71 -5.06
CA LEU A 56 4.67 -5.08 -4.57
C LEU A 56 3.49 -5.97 -4.99
N ALA A 57 2.25 -5.46 -4.86
CA ALA A 57 1.05 -6.18 -5.29
C ALA A 57 1.06 -6.46 -6.81
N ILE A 58 1.52 -5.51 -7.62
CA ILE A 58 1.67 -5.68 -9.08
C ILE A 58 2.63 -6.84 -9.38
N THR A 59 3.77 -6.94 -8.72
CA THR A 59 4.72 -8.06 -8.94
C THR A 59 4.16 -9.41 -8.48
N GLN A 60 3.09 -9.40 -7.70
CA GLN A 60 2.35 -10.61 -7.31
C GLN A 60 1.16 -10.91 -8.25
N GLY A 61 1.01 -10.19 -9.38
CA GLY A 61 -0.08 -10.37 -10.33
C GLY A 61 -1.45 -9.88 -9.81
N ARG A 62 -1.45 -8.91 -8.87
CA ARG A 62 -2.67 -8.48 -8.18
C ARG A 62 -3.31 -7.21 -8.75
N ALA A 63 -2.85 -6.75 -9.91
CA ALA A 63 -3.50 -5.70 -10.69
C ALA A 63 -4.49 -6.34 -11.68
N ILE A 64 -5.78 -6.13 -11.48
CA ILE A 64 -6.85 -6.76 -12.27
C ILE A 64 -7.47 -5.71 -13.19
N PRO A 65 -7.40 -5.88 -14.52
CA PRO A 65 -8.09 -4.99 -15.46
C PRO A 65 -9.59 -4.93 -15.19
N VAL A 66 -10.17 -3.74 -15.20
CA VAL A 66 -11.62 -3.54 -14.95
C VAL A 66 -12.49 -4.40 -15.85
N LYS A 67 -12.10 -4.57 -17.12
CA LYS A 67 -12.82 -5.39 -18.10
C LYS A 67 -12.92 -6.88 -17.72
N ASP A 68 -12.01 -7.37 -16.89
CA ASP A 68 -11.92 -8.78 -16.49
C ASP A 68 -12.67 -9.04 -15.17
N ILE A 69 -13.16 -7.99 -14.50
CA ILE A 69 -13.88 -8.09 -13.23
C ILE A 69 -15.38 -8.32 -13.48
N LYS A 70 -15.88 -9.51 -13.14
CA LYS A 70 -17.30 -9.84 -13.20
C LYS A 70 -17.99 -9.36 -11.93
N VAL A 71 -18.69 -8.24 -12.01
CA VAL A 71 -19.35 -7.62 -10.86
C VAL A 71 -20.63 -8.37 -10.49
N SER A 72 -20.72 -8.87 -9.25
CA SER A 72 -21.90 -9.52 -8.71
C SER A 72 -22.99 -8.51 -8.31
N ILE A 73 -24.23 -9.00 -8.12
CA ILE A 73 -25.34 -8.19 -7.58
C ILE A 73 -24.96 -7.63 -6.20
N LEU A 74 -24.33 -8.45 -5.36
CA LEU A 74 -23.89 -8.04 -4.03
C LEU A 74 -22.92 -6.85 -4.09
N ALA A 75 -21.90 -6.90 -4.94
CA ALA A 75 -20.96 -5.79 -5.15
C ALA A 75 -21.68 -4.54 -5.66
N ASN A 76 -22.62 -4.69 -6.61
CA ASN A 76 -23.43 -3.59 -7.13
C ASN A 76 -24.33 -2.91 -6.11
N VAL A 77 -24.70 -3.60 -5.05
CA VAL A 77 -25.47 -3.03 -3.94
C VAL A 77 -24.56 -2.38 -2.90
N LEU A 78 -23.54 -3.13 -2.43
CA LEU A 78 -22.76 -2.73 -1.26
C LEU A 78 -21.89 -1.50 -1.48
N TRP A 79 -21.30 -1.29 -2.67
CA TRP A 79 -20.43 -0.14 -2.93
C TRP A 79 -21.11 1.22 -2.68
N ARG A 80 -22.45 1.29 -2.83
CA ARG A 80 -23.23 2.52 -2.62
C ARG A 80 -23.29 2.95 -1.15
N PHE A 81 -23.11 2.00 -0.24
CA PHE A 81 -23.16 2.23 1.21
C PHE A 81 -21.79 2.53 1.82
N VAL A 82 -20.71 2.42 1.06
CA VAL A 82 -19.36 2.77 1.54
C VAL A 82 -19.25 4.29 1.69
N SER A 83 -18.77 4.74 2.84
CA SER A 83 -18.54 6.17 3.09
C SER A 83 -17.43 6.71 2.16
N LYS A 84 -17.59 7.95 1.72
CA LYS A 84 -16.49 8.64 1.04
C LYS A 84 -15.38 8.86 2.06
N VAL A 85 -14.16 8.48 1.71
CA VAL A 85 -12.95 8.79 2.45
C VAL A 85 -12.15 9.85 1.69
N GLU A 86 -11.38 10.66 2.41
CA GLU A 86 -10.60 11.74 1.81
C GLU A 86 -9.45 11.21 0.94
N TYR A 87 -9.01 9.98 1.23
CA TYR A 87 -7.82 9.34 0.63
C TYR A 87 -8.09 8.57 -0.67
N GLY A 88 -9.23 8.74 -1.30
CA GLY A 88 -9.51 8.13 -2.60
C GLY A 88 -10.88 7.47 -2.72
N ILE A 89 -11.08 6.71 -3.82
CA ILE A 89 -12.34 6.03 -4.12
C ILE A 89 -12.50 4.79 -3.22
N GLY A 90 -11.40 4.06 -2.95
CA GLY A 90 -11.40 2.83 -2.18
C GLY A 90 -12.46 1.85 -2.72
N LEU A 91 -13.32 1.33 -1.83
CA LEU A 91 -14.39 0.39 -2.20
C LEU A 91 -15.66 1.07 -2.76
N ARG A 92 -15.62 2.36 -3.10
CA ARG A 92 -16.76 3.09 -3.68
C ARG A 92 -16.91 2.92 -5.19
N SER A 93 -16.52 1.79 -5.72
CA SER A 93 -16.86 1.37 -7.09
C SER A 93 -17.32 -0.08 -7.10
N PRO A 94 -18.18 -0.48 -8.05
CA PRO A 94 -18.61 -1.87 -8.14
C PRO A 94 -17.45 -2.85 -8.30
N THR A 95 -16.43 -2.47 -9.06
CA THR A 95 -15.25 -3.30 -9.35
C THR A 95 -14.33 -3.45 -8.16
N SER A 96 -14.03 -2.37 -7.42
CA SER A 96 -13.25 -2.46 -6.18
C SER A 96 -13.99 -3.27 -5.13
N MET A 97 -15.30 -3.07 -4.99
CA MET A 97 -16.13 -3.83 -4.06
C MET A 97 -16.13 -5.32 -4.42
N GLN A 98 -16.21 -5.66 -5.72
CA GLN A 98 -16.09 -7.06 -6.14
C GLN A 98 -14.75 -7.65 -5.76
N CYS A 99 -13.65 -6.95 -6.05
CA CYS A 99 -12.31 -7.40 -5.64
C CYS A 99 -12.19 -7.61 -4.13
N ALA A 100 -12.84 -6.76 -3.33
CA ALA A 100 -12.88 -6.94 -1.87
C ALA A 100 -13.66 -8.19 -1.47
N ILE A 101 -14.81 -8.42 -2.08
CA ILE A 101 -15.63 -9.64 -1.85
C ILE A 101 -14.82 -10.89 -2.22
N ASP A 102 -14.11 -10.87 -3.34
CA ASP A 102 -13.26 -12.00 -3.79
C ASP A 102 -12.10 -12.28 -2.80
N GLU A 103 -11.61 -11.26 -2.10
CA GLU A 103 -10.52 -11.42 -1.11
C GLU A 103 -11.02 -11.91 0.25
N VAL A 104 -12.17 -11.43 0.71
CA VAL A 104 -12.59 -11.66 2.10
C VAL A 104 -13.83 -12.56 2.22
N GLY A 105 -14.51 -12.84 1.12
CA GLY A 105 -15.71 -13.65 1.02
C GLY A 105 -17.01 -12.87 1.30
N ASN A 106 -18.13 -13.40 0.76
CA ASN A 106 -19.44 -12.77 0.86
C ASN A 106 -19.90 -12.56 2.31
N CYS A 107 -19.76 -13.60 3.15
CA CYS A 107 -20.24 -13.55 4.55
C CYS A 107 -19.56 -12.45 5.34
N ARG A 108 -18.22 -12.37 5.25
CA ARG A 108 -17.45 -11.36 5.96
C ARG A 108 -17.78 -9.95 5.48
N MET A 109 -17.97 -9.79 4.16
CA MET A 109 -18.33 -8.50 3.58
C MET A 109 -19.73 -8.05 4.02
N LEU A 110 -20.70 -8.97 4.08
CA LEU A 110 -22.04 -8.69 4.59
C LEU A 110 -22.01 -8.31 6.08
N CYS A 111 -21.25 -9.05 6.91
CA CYS A 111 -21.07 -8.68 8.32
C CYS A 111 -20.44 -7.29 8.47
N ALA A 112 -19.44 -6.96 7.66
CA ALA A 112 -18.80 -5.65 7.66
C ALA A 112 -19.80 -4.53 7.28
N ALA A 113 -20.61 -4.77 6.24
CA ALA A 113 -21.63 -3.83 5.80
C ALA A 113 -22.71 -3.61 6.89
N PHE A 114 -23.17 -4.68 7.51
CA PHE A 114 -24.18 -4.62 8.60
C PHE A 114 -23.66 -3.85 9.80
N ILE A 115 -22.47 -4.22 10.32
CA ILE A 115 -21.89 -3.56 11.50
C ILE A 115 -21.52 -2.11 11.18
N GLY A 116 -20.94 -1.83 10.01
CA GLY A 116 -20.65 -0.48 9.57
C GLY A 116 -21.90 0.38 9.40
N GLY A 117 -23.01 -0.21 8.94
CA GLY A 117 -24.34 0.42 8.87
C GLY A 117 -24.89 0.77 10.25
N LEU A 118 -24.89 -0.19 11.19
CA LEU A 118 -25.30 0.04 12.57
C LEU A 118 -24.45 1.11 13.24
N ALA A 119 -23.14 1.05 13.11
CA ALA A 119 -22.24 2.05 13.67
C ALA A 119 -22.57 3.47 13.16
N ARG A 120 -22.97 3.58 11.89
CA ARG A 120 -23.40 4.85 11.30
C ARG A 120 -24.71 5.37 11.89
N LEU A 121 -25.67 4.48 12.15
CA LEU A 121 -26.97 4.84 12.77
C LEU A 121 -26.80 5.39 14.19
N ILE A 122 -25.83 4.87 14.96
CA ILE A 122 -25.51 5.36 16.32
C ILE A 122 -24.50 6.51 16.32
N GLY A 123 -24.32 7.20 15.19
CA GLY A 123 -23.47 8.39 15.10
C GLY A 123 -21.96 8.12 15.04
N ARG A 124 -21.50 6.87 14.91
CA ARG A 124 -20.09 6.49 14.81
C ARG A 124 -19.53 6.61 13.37
N ARG A 125 -19.95 7.65 12.64
CA ARG A 125 -19.50 7.88 11.26
C ARG A 125 -17.98 8.08 11.19
N GLY A 126 -17.34 7.47 10.20
CA GLY A 126 -15.92 7.66 9.93
C GLY A 126 -14.94 6.91 10.86
N LYS A 127 -15.42 6.10 11.80
CA LYS A 127 -14.56 5.36 12.75
C LYS A 127 -13.95 4.07 12.21
N GLY A 128 -14.07 3.80 10.90
CA GLY A 128 -13.46 2.65 10.26
C GLY A 128 -14.04 1.28 10.64
N ASP A 129 -15.21 1.25 11.30
CA ASP A 129 -15.83 0.00 11.79
C ASP A 129 -16.05 -1.01 10.66
N PHE A 130 -16.41 -0.54 9.46
CA PHE A 130 -16.53 -1.38 8.27
C PHE A 130 -15.20 -2.08 7.93
N TYR A 131 -14.12 -1.32 7.79
CA TYR A 131 -12.81 -1.89 7.41
C TYR A 131 -12.20 -2.76 8.50
N ARG A 132 -12.49 -2.50 9.78
CA ARG A 132 -12.07 -3.36 10.89
C ARG A 132 -12.64 -4.77 10.76
N ILE A 133 -13.89 -4.90 10.30
CA ILE A 133 -14.56 -6.19 10.09
C ILE A 133 -14.15 -6.79 8.72
N ALA A 134 -14.19 -5.98 7.66
CA ALA A 134 -13.80 -6.42 6.32
C ALA A 134 -12.34 -6.91 6.28
N GLY A 135 -11.47 -6.28 7.06
CA GLY A 135 -10.07 -6.67 7.22
C GLY A 135 -9.10 -5.96 6.30
N LYS A 136 -7.82 -6.17 6.57
CA LYS A 136 -6.68 -5.50 5.94
C LYS A 136 -6.71 -5.61 4.40
N GLN A 137 -6.97 -6.79 3.85
CA GLN A 137 -6.97 -7.01 2.40
C GLN A 137 -8.06 -6.20 1.69
N ALA A 138 -9.23 -6.00 2.31
CA ALA A 138 -10.28 -5.14 1.77
C ALA A 138 -9.91 -3.65 1.87
N ALA A 139 -9.19 -3.26 2.92
CA ALA A 139 -8.75 -1.89 3.13
C ALA A 139 -7.65 -1.44 2.14
N LEU A 140 -6.83 -2.39 1.66
CA LEU A 140 -5.71 -2.16 0.75
C LEU A 140 -6.10 -2.29 -0.74
N ILE A 141 -7.37 -2.10 -1.09
CA ILE A 141 -7.79 -2.15 -2.49
C ILE A 141 -7.80 -0.75 -3.08
N ASP A 142 -6.94 -0.55 -4.06
CA ASP A 142 -6.92 0.64 -4.90
C ASP A 142 -7.94 0.51 -6.04
N ALA A 143 -8.84 1.47 -6.11
CA ALA A 143 -9.81 1.54 -7.20
C ALA A 143 -9.11 1.79 -8.55
N ALA A 144 -9.76 1.38 -9.63
CA ALA A 144 -9.35 1.79 -10.96
C ALA A 144 -9.24 3.33 -11.03
N THR A 145 -8.30 3.82 -11.81
CA THR A 145 -7.92 5.25 -11.93
C THR A 145 -7.07 5.81 -10.77
N THR A 146 -6.84 5.07 -9.70
CA THR A 146 -5.93 5.50 -8.62
C THR A 146 -4.48 5.49 -9.10
N SER A 147 -4.06 4.46 -9.85
CA SER A 147 -2.69 4.41 -10.38
C SER A 147 -2.50 5.39 -11.55
N PRO A 148 -1.50 6.29 -11.49
CA PRO A 148 -1.17 7.18 -12.60
C PRO A 148 -0.37 6.48 -13.70
N VAL A 149 0.14 5.28 -13.46
CA VAL A 149 1.11 4.59 -14.34
C VAL A 149 0.38 3.68 -15.35
N PRO A 150 0.49 3.91 -16.67
CA PRO A 150 0.10 2.91 -17.65
C PRO A 150 0.97 1.64 -17.52
N PRO A 151 0.44 0.42 -17.63
CA PRO A 151 -0.91 0.04 -18.04
C PRO A 151 -1.93 -0.07 -16.89
N TYR A 152 -1.59 0.30 -15.65
CA TYR A 152 -2.39 0.06 -14.44
C TYR A 152 -3.50 1.08 -14.20
N LYS A 153 -3.59 2.13 -15.02
CA LYS A 153 -4.60 3.19 -14.91
C LYS A 153 -6.05 2.67 -14.89
N ASN A 154 -6.32 1.58 -15.60
CA ASN A 154 -7.65 0.95 -15.66
C ASN A 154 -7.68 -0.42 -14.95
N CYS A 155 -6.86 -0.59 -13.93
CA CYS A 155 -6.84 -1.78 -13.09
C CYS A 155 -7.30 -1.45 -11.67
N VAL A 156 -7.99 -2.39 -11.05
CA VAL A 156 -8.11 -2.45 -9.60
C VAL A 156 -6.87 -3.15 -9.09
N ILE A 157 -6.11 -2.52 -8.19
CA ILE A 157 -4.93 -3.13 -7.56
C ILE A 157 -5.34 -3.60 -6.17
N LYS A 158 -5.22 -4.90 -5.93
CA LYS A 158 -5.46 -5.51 -4.63
C LYS A 158 -4.22 -5.33 -3.75
N GLY A 159 -4.38 -5.30 -2.42
CA GLY A 159 -3.23 -5.26 -1.52
C GLY A 159 -2.31 -6.48 -1.67
N PRO A 160 -1.01 -6.36 -1.38
CA PRO A 160 -0.07 -7.47 -1.48
C PRO A 160 -0.44 -8.59 -0.51
N LYS A 161 -0.19 -9.84 -0.93
CA LYS A 161 -0.30 -10.99 -0.04
C LYS A 161 0.95 -11.11 0.81
N TYR A 162 0.73 -11.41 2.09
CA TYR A 162 1.80 -11.71 3.05
C TYR A 162 2.95 -10.67 3.06
N PRO A 163 2.66 -9.35 3.16
CA PRO A 163 3.68 -8.32 3.07
C PRO A 163 4.75 -8.44 4.16
N GLU A 164 4.43 -8.99 5.32
CA GLU A 164 5.37 -9.30 6.39
C GLU A 164 6.38 -10.38 5.96
N ILE A 165 5.89 -11.44 5.28
CA ILE A 165 6.75 -12.53 4.77
C ILE A 165 7.65 -12.01 3.66
N GLU A 166 7.13 -11.17 2.76
CA GLU A 166 7.93 -10.58 1.69
C GLU A 166 9.01 -9.65 2.25
N ALA A 167 8.68 -8.81 3.24
CA ALA A 167 9.66 -7.97 3.92
C ALA A 167 10.74 -8.79 4.63
N GLN A 168 10.35 -9.90 5.29
CA GLN A 168 11.31 -10.79 5.95
C GLN A 168 12.24 -11.49 4.95
N LYS A 169 11.72 -12.00 3.82
CA LYS A 169 12.55 -12.60 2.76
C LYS A 169 13.60 -11.62 2.23
N ILE A 170 13.24 -10.34 2.11
CA ILE A 170 14.17 -9.30 1.66
C ILE A 170 15.25 -9.09 2.70
N LYS A 171 14.89 -8.98 3.99
CA LYS A 171 15.84 -8.90 5.09
C LYS A 171 16.78 -10.09 5.13
N ASP A 172 16.26 -11.32 5.06
CA ASP A 172 17.06 -12.54 5.10
C ASP A 172 18.04 -12.63 3.92
N SER A 173 17.67 -12.03 2.78
CA SER A 173 18.48 -12.06 1.55
C SER A 173 19.52 -10.95 1.46
N LEU A 174 19.26 -9.76 2.03
CA LEU A 174 20.09 -8.57 1.87
C LEU A 174 20.74 -8.12 3.18
N GLY A 175 20.28 -8.61 4.32
CA GLY A 175 20.74 -8.20 5.65
C GLY A 175 20.12 -6.89 6.16
N ASN A 176 19.29 -6.22 5.36
CA ASN A 176 18.71 -4.92 5.68
C ASN A 176 17.25 -5.06 6.14
N GLU A 177 16.86 -4.30 7.17
CA GLU A 177 15.45 -4.19 7.56
C GLU A 177 14.60 -3.73 6.37
N CYS A 178 13.37 -4.26 6.27
CA CYS A 178 12.48 -3.95 5.16
C CYS A 178 11.06 -3.68 5.67
N ALA A 179 10.41 -2.65 5.10
CA ALA A 179 9.01 -2.36 5.32
C ALA A 179 8.25 -2.20 3.99
N VAL A 180 7.02 -2.69 3.96
CA VAL A 180 6.04 -2.43 2.92
C VAL A 180 5.13 -1.32 3.42
N MET A 181 5.05 -0.23 2.66
CA MET A 181 4.38 1.00 3.05
C MET A 181 3.24 1.34 2.09
N ASP A 182 2.09 1.70 2.64
CA ASP A 182 1.01 2.38 1.94
C ASP A 182 1.08 3.87 2.31
N ILE A 183 1.41 4.72 1.34
CA ILE A 183 1.66 6.13 1.57
C ILE A 183 0.91 6.93 0.50
N ASN A 184 0.29 8.04 0.92
CA ASN A 184 -0.32 8.98 0.00
C ASN A 184 0.13 10.42 0.26
N ASP A 185 -0.06 11.29 -0.74
CA ASP A 185 0.35 12.70 -0.70
C ASP A 185 -0.51 13.59 0.21
N ILE A 186 -1.59 13.04 0.79
CA ILE A 186 -2.53 13.76 1.66
C ILE A 186 -2.33 13.45 3.14
N GLY A 187 -1.18 12.88 3.48
CA GLY A 187 -0.75 12.67 4.86
C GLY A 187 -1.06 11.28 5.44
N GLY A 188 -1.52 10.33 4.63
CA GLY A 188 -1.62 8.93 5.04
C GLY A 188 -0.29 8.21 4.85
N CYS A 189 0.19 7.57 5.89
CA CYS A 189 1.40 6.74 5.86
C CYS A 189 1.21 5.57 6.82
N TRP A 190 1.14 4.35 6.28
CA TRP A 190 0.92 3.14 7.06
C TRP A 190 1.90 2.05 6.67
N MET A 191 2.51 1.44 7.67
CA MET A 191 3.26 0.21 7.44
C MET A 191 2.30 -0.97 7.30
N VAL A 192 2.22 -1.51 6.09
CA VAL A 192 1.39 -2.66 5.72
C VAL A 192 2.00 -3.97 6.15
N GLY A 193 3.32 -4.08 6.12
CA GLY A 193 4.09 -5.22 6.61
C GLY A 193 5.54 -4.83 6.83
N GLY A 194 6.23 -5.57 7.67
CA GLY A 194 7.63 -5.30 7.96
C GLY A 194 8.38 -6.55 8.39
N SER A 195 9.70 -6.54 8.24
CA SER A 195 10.59 -7.57 8.75
C SER A 195 10.60 -7.58 10.28
N ASN A 196 10.97 -8.72 10.86
CA ASN A 196 11.03 -8.87 12.32
C ASN A 196 12.02 -7.87 12.94
N GLY A 197 11.53 -7.09 13.91
CA GLY A 197 12.33 -6.10 14.62
C GLY A 197 12.21 -4.67 14.08
N ILE A 198 11.56 -4.44 12.94
CA ILE A 198 11.38 -3.10 12.39
C ILE A 198 10.40 -2.27 13.24
N ASP A 199 10.75 -1.03 13.53
CA ASP A 199 9.87 -0.12 14.26
C ASP A 199 8.84 0.52 13.32
N LYS A 200 7.58 0.13 13.51
CA LYS A 200 6.45 0.65 12.72
C LYS A 200 6.29 2.17 12.86
N LYS A 201 6.37 2.71 14.08
CA LYS A 201 6.18 4.14 14.32
C LYS A 201 7.28 4.96 13.66
N PHE A 202 8.51 4.48 13.75
CA PHE A 202 9.64 5.10 13.07
C PHE A 202 9.42 5.10 11.55
N MET A 203 9.00 3.97 10.96
CA MET A 203 8.75 3.89 9.51
C MET A 203 7.63 4.83 9.04
N GLU A 204 6.54 4.90 9.79
CA GLU A 204 5.42 5.80 9.48
C GLU A 204 5.84 7.28 9.61
N GLU A 205 6.70 7.62 10.57
CA GLU A 205 7.20 8.97 10.75
C GLU A 205 8.24 9.37 9.69
N VAL A 206 9.20 8.51 9.39
CA VAL A 206 10.28 8.80 8.43
C VAL A 206 9.80 8.87 6.99
N MET A 207 8.63 8.27 6.69
CA MET A 207 8.05 8.21 5.33
C MET A 207 6.79 9.08 5.17
N LYS A 208 6.36 9.82 6.18
CA LYS A 208 5.07 10.50 6.27
C LYS A 208 4.76 11.53 5.15
N ASP A 209 5.79 12.12 4.55
CA ASP A 209 5.67 13.14 3.49
C ASP A 209 5.87 12.56 2.09
N ASN A 210 5.79 11.24 1.96
CA ASN A 210 5.86 10.48 0.70
C ASN A 210 7.09 10.80 -0.16
N PRO A 211 8.31 10.46 0.27
CA PRO A 211 9.50 10.69 -0.54
C PRO A 211 9.55 9.85 -1.83
N GLN A 212 8.73 8.80 -1.92
CA GLN A 212 8.62 7.94 -3.10
C GLN A 212 7.70 8.54 -4.18
N GLY A 213 6.85 9.52 -3.82
CA GLY A 213 5.89 10.12 -4.73
C GLY A 213 4.68 9.22 -5.01
N GLN A 214 3.63 9.83 -5.57
CA GLN A 214 2.37 9.16 -5.92
C GLN A 214 2.04 9.27 -7.41
N GLY A 215 2.90 9.90 -8.18
CA GLY A 215 2.73 10.11 -9.62
C GLY A 215 3.44 9.05 -10.47
N ALA A 216 3.99 9.47 -11.59
CA ALA A 216 4.68 8.61 -12.54
C ALA A 216 6.22 8.59 -12.33
N GLU A 217 6.68 8.86 -11.11
CA GLU A 217 8.11 8.91 -10.76
C GLU A 217 8.80 7.55 -10.90
N LEU A 218 8.03 6.47 -10.77
CA LEU A 218 8.51 5.09 -10.83
C LEU A 218 9.58 4.78 -9.77
N THR A 219 9.37 5.27 -8.55
CA THR A 219 10.27 5.12 -7.41
C THR A 219 9.67 4.24 -6.30
N PRO A 220 9.37 2.95 -6.57
CA PRO A 220 8.69 2.06 -5.63
C PRO A 220 9.55 1.61 -4.46
N ILE A 221 10.83 1.94 -4.45
CA ILE A 221 11.81 1.56 -3.43
C ILE A 221 12.43 2.83 -2.87
N CYS A 222 12.64 2.90 -1.56
CA CYS A 222 13.40 3.96 -0.93
C CYS A 222 14.37 3.37 0.10
N LEU A 223 15.63 3.81 0.07
CA LEU A 223 16.59 3.52 1.13
C LEU A 223 16.54 4.64 2.16
N ILE A 224 16.48 4.27 3.43
CA ILE A 224 16.48 5.20 4.58
C ILE A 224 17.80 5.01 5.31
N ARG A 225 18.60 6.06 5.39
CA ARG A 225 19.96 6.06 5.94
C ARG A 225 20.10 7.10 7.04
N GLU A 226 20.55 6.70 8.21
CA GLU A 226 20.94 7.65 9.27
C GLU A 226 22.16 8.47 8.81
N VAL A 227 22.07 9.79 8.93
CA VAL A 227 23.17 10.73 8.66
C VAL A 227 23.89 11.00 9.99
N LYS A 228 25.18 10.74 10.01
CA LYS A 228 26.02 11.02 11.19
C LYS A 228 26.38 12.49 11.27
#